data_f0a6e37b0f154e4dd1d284846a6fb919
#
_entry.id   f0a6e37b0f154e4dd1d284846a6fb919
#
_cell.length_a   1.000
_cell.length_b   1.000
_cell.length_c   1.000
_cell.angle_alpha   90.00
_cell.angle_beta   90.00
_cell.angle_gamma   90.00
#
_symmetry.space_group_name_H-M   'P 1'
#
loop_
_entity.id
_entity.type
_entity.pdbx_description
1 polymer ?
#
loop_
_entity_poly.entity_id
_entity_poly.type
_entity_poly.pdbx_seq_one_letter_code
_entity_poly.pdbx_strand_id
1 'polypeptide(L)' 'MVETRRAPRYRVSKAGTIDFGGRAIDCTVRDLSRTGAAIEIPNQIGIPQKFTLALQGDRLHLPCPVVWRRGYRIGATFD' A
#
# COMPACT_ATOMS: atom_id res chain seq x y z
N MET A 1 31.35 -3.72 -0.87
CA MET A 1 30.28 -2.84 -1.17
C MET A 1 29.02 -3.29 -0.50
N VAL A 2 28.40 -2.42 0.08
CA VAL A 2 27.21 -2.78 0.73
C VAL A 2 26.06 -2.78 -0.20
N GLU A 3 25.33 -3.80 -0.12
CA GLU A 3 24.16 -3.85 -0.91
C GLU A 3 23.02 -3.29 -0.11
N THR A 4 22.54 -2.20 -0.52
CA THR A 4 21.45 -1.59 0.17
C THR A 4 20.13 -1.94 -0.45
N ARG A 5 20.14 -2.84 -1.39
CA ARG A 5 18.94 -3.18 -2.04
C ARG A 5 17.93 -3.77 -1.11
N ARG A 6 16.76 -3.35 -1.23
CA ARG A 6 15.68 -3.91 -0.49
C ARG A 6 15.12 -5.09 -1.18
N ALA A 7 14.07 -5.65 -0.64
CA ALA A 7 13.38 -6.73 -1.29
C ALA A 7 13.00 -6.33 -2.71
N PRO A 8 13.03 -7.25 -3.66
CA PRO A 8 12.66 -6.92 -5.01
C PRO A 8 11.24 -6.40 -5.09
N ARG A 9 11.02 -5.49 -6.01
CA ARG A 9 9.71 -4.96 -6.25
C ARG A 9 9.17 -5.53 -7.53
N TYR A 10 7.91 -5.88 -7.51
CA TYR A 10 7.24 -6.41 -8.67
C TYR A 10 6.12 -5.48 -9.07
N ARG A 11 6.05 -5.16 -10.34
CA ARG A 11 4.94 -4.41 -10.84
C ARG A 11 3.74 -5.33 -10.93
N VAL A 12 2.64 -4.87 -10.37
CA VAL A 12 1.43 -5.68 -10.33
C VAL A 12 0.25 -4.75 -10.62
N SER A 13 -0.91 -5.34 -10.68
CA SER A 13 -2.14 -4.58 -10.77
C SER A 13 -3.17 -5.37 -10.01
N LYS A 14 -3.19 -5.18 -8.71
CA LYS A 14 -4.06 -5.93 -7.83
C LYS A 14 -5.06 -5.02 -7.18
N ALA A 15 -6.31 -5.46 -7.18
CA ALA A 15 -7.34 -4.73 -6.48
C ALA A 15 -7.21 -4.95 -5.00
N GLY A 16 -7.48 -3.89 -4.24
CA GLY A 16 -7.44 -3.99 -2.80
C GLY A 16 -8.29 -2.91 -2.19
N THR A 17 -8.26 -2.85 -0.87
CA THR A 17 -8.93 -1.78 -0.14
C THR A 17 -8.02 -1.26 0.94
N ILE A 18 -8.20 0.02 1.24
CA ILE A 18 -7.54 0.67 2.35
C ILE A 18 -8.60 0.83 3.43
N ASP A 19 -8.36 0.21 4.57
CA ASP A 19 -9.30 0.25 5.69
C ASP A 19 -8.77 1.13 6.79
N PHE A 20 -9.59 2.03 7.28
CA PHE A 20 -9.23 2.87 8.41
C PHE A 20 -10.51 3.42 9.03
N GLY A 21 -10.56 3.40 10.35
CA GLY A 21 -11.66 4.02 11.09
C GLY A 21 -13.04 3.55 10.66
N GLY A 22 -13.17 2.27 10.30
CA GLY A 22 -14.45 1.76 9.85
C GLY A 22 -14.80 2.09 8.41
N ARG A 23 -13.88 2.72 7.69
CA ARG A 23 -14.07 3.05 6.28
C ARG A 23 -13.20 2.17 5.42
N ALA A 24 -13.64 1.96 4.20
CA ALA A 24 -12.89 1.19 3.23
C ALA A 24 -12.91 1.92 1.90
N ILE A 25 -11.74 2.10 1.31
CA ILE A 25 -11.60 2.79 0.04
C ILE A 25 -10.94 1.83 -0.94
N ASP A 26 -11.51 1.70 -2.11
CA ASP A 26 -10.94 0.86 -3.15
C ASP A 26 -9.61 1.44 -3.61
N CYS A 27 -8.67 0.58 -3.89
CA CYS A 27 -7.37 1.00 -4.38
C CYS A 27 -6.82 -0.04 -5.34
N THR A 28 -5.74 0.32 -6.02
CA THR A 28 -5.02 -0.60 -6.89
C THR A 28 -3.58 -0.64 -6.44
N VAL A 29 -3.07 -1.82 -6.12
CA VAL A 29 -1.68 -1.99 -5.77
C VAL A 29 -0.89 -2.09 -7.07
N ARG A 30 0.05 -1.17 -7.26
CA ARG A 30 0.82 -1.10 -8.50
C ARG A 30 2.20 -1.70 -8.38
N ASP A 31 2.81 -1.64 -7.21
CA ASP A 31 4.09 -2.27 -6.94
C ASP A 31 3.99 -3.00 -5.63
N LEU A 32 4.63 -4.13 -5.54
CA LEU A 32 4.53 -4.94 -4.34
C LEU A 32 5.88 -5.57 -4.05
N SER A 33 6.26 -5.57 -2.78
CA SER A 33 7.44 -6.27 -2.32
C SER A 33 7.14 -6.85 -0.95
N ARG A 34 8.11 -7.54 -0.38
CA ARG A 34 7.90 -8.08 0.95
C ARG A 34 7.84 -7.01 2.01
N THR A 35 8.35 -5.83 1.72
CA THR A 35 8.45 -4.79 2.73
C THR A 35 7.48 -3.65 2.52
N GLY A 36 6.78 -3.61 1.41
CA GLY A 36 5.86 -2.51 1.19
C GLY A 36 5.20 -2.56 -0.16
N ALA A 37 4.45 -1.51 -0.45
CA ALA A 37 3.68 -1.43 -1.68
C ALA A 37 3.52 0.01 -2.11
N ALA A 38 3.36 0.20 -3.41
CA ALA A 38 2.91 1.47 -3.96
C ALA A 38 1.47 1.29 -4.40
N ILE A 39 0.61 2.15 -3.91
CA ILE A 39 -0.83 2.00 -4.03
C ILE A 39 -1.40 3.20 -4.75
N GLU A 40 -2.26 2.93 -5.70
CA GLU A 40 -2.95 3.99 -6.42
C GLU A 40 -4.36 4.14 -5.89
N ILE A 41 -4.77 5.37 -5.63
CA ILE A 41 -6.07 5.65 -5.03
C ILE A 41 -6.73 6.80 -5.76
N PRO A 42 -8.08 6.90 -5.70
CA PRO A 42 -8.75 8.00 -6.39
C PRO A 42 -8.47 9.36 -5.76
N ASN A 43 -8.33 9.43 -4.46
CA ASN A 43 -7.88 10.66 -3.84
C ASN A 43 -7.38 10.33 -2.44
N GLN A 44 -6.64 11.27 -1.87
CA GLN A 44 -5.99 11.02 -0.59
C GLN A 44 -6.68 11.71 0.59
N ILE A 45 -7.84 12.26 0.38
CA ILE A 45 -8.51 12.99 1.44
C ILE A 45 -8.92 12.02 2.54
N GLY A 46 -8.49 12.31 3.76
CA GLY A 46 -8.90 11.51 4.90
C GLY A 46 -8.11 10.26 5.15
N ILE A 47 -7.12 9.95 4.32
CA ILE A 47 -6.32 8.76 4.53
C ILE A 47 -5.25 9.05 5.58
N PRO A 48 -5.24 8.30 6.70
CA PRO A 48 -4.31 8.58 7.79
C PRO A 48 -2.91 8.07 7.46
N GLN A 49 -1.98 8.35 8.36
CA GLN A 49 -0.60 7.91 8.22
C GLN A 49 -0.45 6.41 8.34
N LYS A 50 -1.45 5.72 8.85
CA LYS A 50 -1.40 4.29 8.97
C LYS A 50 -2.78 3.73 8.69
N PHE A 51 -2.82 2.71 7.89
CA PHE A 51 -4.08 2.07 7.54
C PHE A 51 -3.84 0.58 7.37
N THR A 52 -4.89 -0.17 7.17
CA THR A 52 -4.78 -1.58 6.89
C THR A 52 -5.03 -1.80 5.40
N LEU A 53 -4.10 -2.47 4.76
CA LEU A 53 -4.26 -2.81 3.36
C LEU A 53 -4.81 -4.23 3.26
N ALA A 54 -5.90 -4.39 2.54
CA ALA A 54 -6.48 -5.68 2.29
C ALA A 54 -6.41 -5.96 0.81
N LEU A 55 -5.81 -7.07 0.44
CA LEU A 55 -5.69 -7.46 -0.96
C LEU A 55 -6.79 -8.42 -1.32
N GLN A 56 -7.44 -8.12 -2.42
CA GLN A 56 -8.53 -8.95 -2.88
C GLN A 56 -8.02 -10.32 -3.29
N GLY A 57 -8.66 -11.34 -2.77
CA GLY A 57 -8.29 -12.69 -3.14
C GLY A 57 -7.20 -13.29 -2.29
N ASP A 58 -6.53 -12.50 -1.49
CA ASP A 58 -5.38 -12.99 -0.72
C ASP A 58 -5.60 -13.02 0.77
N ARG A 59 -6.68 -12.59 1.27
CA ARG A 59 -6.94 -12.57 2.70
C ARG A 59 -5.85 -11.88 3.50
N LEU A 60 -5.12 -10.99 2.87
CA LEU A 60 -4.08 -10.26 3.56
C LEU A 60 -4.65 -8.98 4.14
N HIS A 61 -4.35 -8.77 5.42
CA HIS A 61 -4.72 -7.54 6.09
C HIS A 61 -3.48 -7.06 6.79
N LEU A 62 -2.80 -6.10 6.19
CA LEU A 62 -1.50 -5.67 6.68
C LEU A 62 -1.56 -4.23 7.14
N PRO A 63 -1.13 -3.96 8.38
CA PRO A 63 -0.99 -2.57 8.79
C PRO A 63 0.12 -1.92 7.97
N CYS A 64 -0.16 -0.75 7.44
CA CYS A 64 0.75 -0.08 6.53
C CYS A 64 0.96 1.37 6.93
N PRO A 65 2.08 1.69 7.56
CA PRO A 65 2.45 3.08 7.73
C PRO A 65 2.78 3.70 6.38
N VAL A 66 2.33 4.92 6.17
CA VAL A 66 2.59 5.65 4.94
C VAL A 66 4.01 6.18 4.98
N VAL A 67 4.74 5.96 3.90
CA VAL A 67 6.10 6.45 3.76
C VAL A 67 6.14 7.72 2.93
N TRP A 68 5.35 7.77 1.85
CA TRP A 68 5.30 8.95 1.01
C TRP A 68 3.94 9.03 0.33
N ARG A 69 3.61 10.23 -0.09
CA ARG A 69 2.38 10.48 -0.84
C ARG A 69 2.73 11.33 -2.04
N ARG A 70 2.10 11.02 -3.15
CA ARG A 70 2.34 11.79 -4.35
C ARG A 70 1.15 11.65 -5.28
N GLY A 71 0.40 12.72 -5.48
CA GLY A 71 -0.74 12.69 -6.38
C GLY A 71 -1.73 11.61 -5.99
N TYR A 72 -1.92 10.66 -6.87
CA TYR A 72 -2.87 9.58 -6.62
C TYR A 72 -2.21 8.34 -6.09
N ARG A 73 -0.97 8.44 -5.61
CA ARG A 73 -0.24 7.27 -5.13
C ARG A 73 0.24 7.46 -3.71
N ILE A 74 0.31 6.34 -3.02
CA ILE A 74 0.85 6.27 -1.67
C ILE A 74 1.86 5.15 -1.64
N GLY A 75 3.01 5.42 -1.06
CA GLY A 75 3.96 4.37 -0.75
C GLY A 75 3.83 4.02 0.71
N ALA A 76 3.68 2.74 1.00
CA ALA A 76 3.50 2.27 2.37
C ALA A 76 4.43 1.12 2.62
N THR A 77 4.86 1.00 3.87
CA THR A 77 5.66 -0.13 4.30
C THR A 77 4.76 -1.09 5.06
N PHE A 78 5.18 -2.33 5.15
CA PHE A 78 4.43 -3.31 5.93
C PHE A 78 5.05 -3.41 7.31
N ASP A 79 4.19 -3.44 8.30
CA ASP A 79 4.68 -3.64 9.68
C ASP A 79 4.94 -5.11 9.98
#